data_dc7345dfd7abbb7c9e6e5bbed630b831
#
_entry.id   dc7345dfd7abbb7c9e6e5bbed630b831
#
_cell.length_a   1.000
_cell.length_b   1.000
_cell.length_c   1.000
_cell.angle_alpha   90.00
_cell.angle_beta   90.00
_cell.angle_gamma   90.00
#
_symmetry.space_group_name_H-M   'P 1'
#
loop_
_entity.id
_entity.type
_entity.pdbx_description
1 polymer ?
#
loop_
_entity_poly.entity_id
_entity_poly.type
_entity_poly.pdbx_seq_one_letter_code
_entity_poly.pdbx_strand_id
1 'polypeptide(L)'
;VTNWINAGCYVFNREVINSIPRDTVISVERETFPELISGKRRVFGYKEAAYWLDIGNPGALFQGSRDLVAADFLISPSADVDSSAVLTGGTSIGAGAQIGAGAILDNCIVSAGAIVKPGAHLTRTFLASAAVVDEGATYEDRYISGSENLPIIF
;
A
#
# COMPACT_ATOMS: atom_id res chain seq x y z
N VAL A 1 18.00 -11.95 23.21
CA VAL A 1 16.83 -11.61 22.36
C VAL A 1 17.24 -10.47 21.45
N THR A 2 17.01 -10.57 20.17
CA THR A 2 17.35 -9.56 19.16
C THR A 2 16.09 -8.76 18.79
N ASN A 3 16.26 -7.49 18.44
CA ASN A 3 15.21 -6.64 17.87
C ASN A 3 15.17 -6.73 16.32
N TRP A 4 16.05 -7.55 15.73
CA TRP A 4 16.02 -7.79 14.29
C TRP A 4 14.88 -8.73 13.94
N ILE A 5 14.17 -8.39 12.88
CA ILE A 5 13.07 -9.19 12.32
C ILE A 5 13.44 -9.64 10.90
N ASN A 6 12.74 -10.66 10.42
CA ASN A 6 12.84 -11.10 9.05
C ASN A 6 12.00 -10.15 8.16
N ALA A 7 12.64 -9.51 7.21
CA ALA A 7 12.00 -8.56 6.29
C ALA A 7 11.31 -9.22 5.07
N GLY A 8 11.32 -10.57 4.99
CA GLY A 8 10.65 -11.29 3.91
C GLY A 8 11.34 -11.21 2.54
N CYS A 9 12.57 -10.72 2.47
CA CYS A 9 13.33 -10.62 1.23
C CYS A 9 14.48 -11.63 1.22
N TYR A 10 14.50 -12.54 0.23
CA TYR A 10 15.46 -13.65 0.16
C TYR A 10 16.12 -13.76 -1.20
N VAL A 11 17.42 -14.14 -1.18
CA VAL A 11 18.18 -14.51 -2.37
C VAL A 11 18.65 -15.95 -2.21
N PHE A 12 18.21 -16.82 -3.09
CA PHE A 12 18.57 -18.24 -3.09
C PHE A 12 19.46 -18.62 -4.25
N ASN A 13 20.42 -19.50 -4.00
CA ASN A 13 21.08 -20.23 -5.06
C ASN A 13 20.07 -21.14 -5.77
N ARG A 14 20.24 -21.35 -7.07
CA ARG A 14 19.36 -22.18 -7.88
C ARG A 14 19.19 -23.61 -7.34
N GLU A 15 20.24 -24.16 -6.75
CA GLU A 15 20.18 -25.49 -6.11
C GLU A 15 19.18 -25.55 -4.97
N VAL A 16 19.09 -24.50 -4.16
CA VAL A 16 18.10 -24.39 -3.08
C VAL A 16 16.69 -24.35 -3.64
N ILE A 17 16.46 -23.53 -4.67
CA ILE A 17 15.16 -23.47 -5.34
C ILE A 17 14.77 -24.85 -5.90
N ASN A 18 15.70 -25.54 -6.51
CA ASN A 18 15.45 -26.88 -7.08
C ASN A 18 15.21 -27.96 -6.01
N SER A 19 15.63 -27.74 -4.76
CA SER A 19 15.36 -28.68 -3.64
C SER A 19 14.00 -28.48 -2.99
N ILE A 20 13.33 -27.34 -3.22
CA ILE A 20 11.98 -27.11 -2.70
C ILE A 20 10.99 -27.98 -3.50
N PRO A 21 10.18 -28.81 -2.84
CA PRO A 21 9.18 -29.65 -3.50
C PRO A 21 8.24 -28.82 -4.37
N ARG A 22 7.96 -29.32 -5.58
CA ARG A 22 6.99 -28.69 -6.49
C ARG A 22 5.57 -29.08 -6.09
N ASP A 23 4.61 -28.23 -6.43
CA ASP A 23 3.18 -28.47 -6.25
C ASP A 23 2.78 -28.76 -4.79
N THR A 24 3.58 -28.25 -3.85
CA THR A 24 3.38 -28.41 -2.40
C THR A 24 3.52 -27.04 -1.74
N VAL A 25 2.62 -26.73 -0.81
CA VAL A 25 2.72 -25.51 0.02
C VAL A 25 3.82 -25.70 1.05
N ILE A 26 4.94 -25.01 0.89
CA ILE A 26 6.11 -25.07 1.78
C ILE A 26 6.37 -23.67 2.35
N SER A 27 6.53 -23.57 3.65
CA SER A 27 6.98 -22.33 4.28
C SER A 27 8.50 -22.23 4.21
N VAL A 28 8.99 -21.23 3.51
CA VAL A 28 10.44 -20.96 3.44
C VAL A 28 11.02 -20.75 4.83
N GLU A 29 10.31 -20.06 5.69
CA GLU A 29 10.78 -19.68 7.03
C GLU A 29 10.69 -20.81 8.04
N ARG A 30 9.66 -21.65 7.93
CA ARG A 30 9.39 -22.72 8.91
C ARG A 30 9.98 -24.05 8.52
N GLU A 31 10.27 -24.25 7.23
CA GLU A 31 10.73 -25.53 6.69
C GLU A 31 12.08 -25.36 5.97
N THR A 32 12.15 -24.56 4.91
CA THR A 32 13.37 -24.48 4.08
C THR A 32 14.58 -23.94 4.85
N PHE A 33 14.46 -22.85 5.61
CA PHE A 33 15.59 -22.33 6.37
C PHE A 33 16.05 -23.28 7.49
N PRO A 34 15.17 -23.87 8.32
CA PRO A 34 15.58 -24.89 9.29
C PRO A 34 16.30 -26.07 8.66
N GLU A 35 15.84 -26.58 7.51
CA GLU A 35 16.49 -27.67 6.79
C GLU A 35 17.90 -27.27 6.28
N LEU A 36 18.03 -26.08 5.70
CA LEU A 36 19.35 -25.59 5.25
C LEU A 36 20.34 -25.47 6.41
N ILE A 37 19.89 -24.95 7.56
CA ILE A 37 20.71 -24.78 8.75
C ILE A 37 21.11 -26.14 9.36
N SER A 38 20.14 -27.05 9.51
CA SER A 38 20.41 -28.41 10.03
C SER A 38 21.33 -29.21 9.12
N GLY A 39 21.18 -29.02 7.80
CA GLY A 39 22.05 -29.58 6.78
C GLY A 39 23.41 -28.90 6.65
N LYS A 40 23.75 -27.98 7.56
CA LYS A 40 25.01 -27.20 7.57
C LYS A 40 25.29 -26.45 6.26
N ARG A 41 24.24 -26.08 5.54
CA ARG A 41 24.36 -25.22 4.35
C ARG A 41 24.64 -23.79 4.80
N ARG A 42 25.28 -23.01 3.93
CA ARG A 42 25.58 -21.61 4.23
C ARG A 42 24.33 -20.74 4.11
N VAL A 43 23.85 -20.21 5.24
CA VAL A 43 22.76 -19.24 5.32
C VAL A 43 23.31 -17.97 5.94
N PHE A 44 23.10 -16.83 5.29
CA PHE A 44 23.58 -15.53 5.73
C PHE A 44 22.39 -14.59 5.98
N GLY A 45 22.48 -13.77 7.03
CA GLY A 45 21.58 -12.66 7.27
C GLY A 45 22.24 -11.34 6.87
N TYR A 46 21.60 -10.61 5.97
CA TYR A 46 21.96 -9.23 5.71
C TYR A 46 21.16 -8.31 6.64
N LYS A 47 21.85 -7.46 7.39
CA LYS A 47 21.20 -6.50 8.29
C LYS A 47 21.07 -5.16 7.60
N GLU A 48 19.84 -4.70 7.47
CA GLU A 48 19.50 -3.40 6.92
C GLU A 48 18.78 -2.56 7.98
N ALA A 49 19.11 -1.29 8.08
CA ALA A 49 18.52 -0.34 9.00
C ALA A 49 17.74 0.78 8.28
N ALA A 50 17.54 0.64 6.96
CA ALA A 50 16.71 1.55 6.19
C ALA A 50 15.24 1.45 6.62
N TYR A 51 14.45 2.45 6.22
CA TYR A 51 13.01 2.42 6.44
C TYR A 51 12.40 1.13 5.88
N TRP A 52 11.64 0.45 6.72
CA TRP A 52 10.90 -0.74 6.38
C TRP A 52 9.56 -0.75 7.12
N LEU A 53 8.51 -1.10 6.43
CA LEU A 53 7.16 -1.22 6.99
C LEU A 53 6.49 -2.47 6.44
N ASP A 54 5.96 -3.32 7.31
CA ASP A 54 5.11 -4.44 6.92
C ASP A 54 3.70 -3.91 6.62
N ILE A 55 3.29 -3.99 5.34
CA ILE A 55 1.96 -3.56 4.89
C ILE A 55 1.00 -4.75 4.93
N GLY A 56 0.78 -5.29 6.13
CA GLY A 56 -0.11 -6.43 6.37
C GLY A 56 -1.57 -6.06 6.69
N ASN A 57 -1.89 -4.77 6.79
CA ASN A 57 -3.23 -4.27 7.09
C ASN A 57 -3.44 -2.86 6.52
N PRO A 58 -4.71 -2.40 6.43
CA PRO A 58 -5.02 -1.07 5.87
C PRO A 58 -4.32 0.09 6.60
N GLY A 59 -4.22 0.03 7.93
CA GLY A 59 -3.55 1.07 8.70
C GLY A 59 -2.09 1.24 8.30
N ALA A 60 -1.36 0.14 8.14
CA ALA A 60 0.02 0.14 7.66
C ALA A 60 0.13 0.67 6.21
N LEU A 61 -0.85 0.36 5.33
CA LEU A 61 -0.88 0.92 3.97
C LEU A 61 -0.98 2.45 3.99
N PHE A 62 -1.91 3.01 4.77
CA PHE A 62 -2.05 4.45 4.91
C PHE A 62 -0.83 5.09 5.58
N GLN A 63 -0.24 4.43 6.58
CA GLN A 63 1.00 4.88 7.20
C GLN A 63 2.13 4.95 6.16
N GLY A 64 2.36 3.88 5.41
CA GLY A 64 3.40 3.83 4.38
C GLY A 64 3.18 4.87 3.28
N SER A 65 1.93 5.11 2.88
CA SER A 65 1.60 6.18 1.92
C SER A 65 2.01 7.55 2.44
N ARG A 66 1.64 7.89 3.67
CA ARG A 66 2.03 9.16 4.31
C ARG A 66 3.55 9.33 4.42
N ASP A 67 4.23 8.27 4.85
CA ASP A 67 5.68 8.31 5.03
C ASP A 67 6.41 8.55 3.69
N LEU A 68 5.87 8.03 2.58
CA LEU A 68 6.41 8.24 1.24
C LEU A 68 6.04 9.62 0.66
N VAL A 69 4.86 10.12 0.96
CA VAL A 69 4.42 11.46 0.50
C VAL A 69 5.29 12.54 1.13
N ALA A 70 5.66 12.41 2.40
CA ALA A 70 6.53 13.32 3.15
C ALA A 70 6.08 14.81 3.11
N ALA A 71 4.79 15.06 2.83
CA ALA A 71 4.15 16.37 2.71
C ALA A 71 2.64 16.23 2.97
N ASP A 72 1.87 17.30 2.83
CA ASP A 72 0.42 17.22 2.96
C ASP A 72 -0.23 16.41 1.85
N PHE A 73 0.36 16.42 0.65
CA PHE A 73 -0.13 15.64 -0.49
C PHE A 73 0.95 15.39 -1.55
N LEU A 74 0.69 14.41 -2.41
CA LEU A 74 1.46 14.13 -3.62
C LEU A 74 0.51 13.95 -4.81
N ILE A 75 0.72 14.72 -5.89
CA ILE A 75 -0.11 14.67 -7.09
C ILE A 75 0.72 14.19 -8.27
N SER A 76 0.21 13.18 -8.98
CA SER A 76 0.79 12.76 -10.26
C SER A 76 0.73 13.89 -11.28
N PRO A 77 1.78 14.12 -12.08
CA PRO A 77 1.78 15.18 -13.13
C PRO A 77 0.67 15.05 -14.17
N SER A 78 0.08 13.88 -14.32
CA SER A 78 -1.03 13.62 -15.27
C SER A 78 -2.42 13.64 -14.61
N ALA A 79 -2.50 13.90 -13.31
CA ALA A 79 -3.78 14.07 -12.63
C ALA A 79 -4.35 15.47 -12.91
N ASP A 80 -5.67 15.55 -12.95
CA ASP A 80 -6.42 16.80 -13.07
C ASP A 80 -7.08 17.13 -11.73
N VAL A 81 -6.57 18.15 -11.05
CA VAL A 81 -7.03 18.54 -9.71
C VAL A 81 -7.50 19.98 -9.76
N ASP A 82 -8.78 20.20 -9.46
CA ASP A 82 -9.35 21.55 -9.40
C ASP A 82 -8.65 22.40 -8.34
N SER A 83 -8.40 23.66 -8.67
CA SER A 83 -7.64 24.58 -7.80
C SER A 83 -8.34 24.89 -6.46
N SER A 84 -9.65 24.64 -6.36
CA SER A 84 -10.43 24.79 -5.13
C SER A 84 -10.49 23.51 -4.28
N ALA A 85 -9.93 22.41 -4.76
CA ALA A 85 -9.84 21.17 -3.97
C ALA A 85 -8.84 21.32 -2.82
N VAL A 86 -9.16 20.73 -1.68
CA VAL A 86 -8.29 20.73 -0.49
C VAL A 86 -7.76 19.32 -0.26
N LEU A 87 -6.43 19.19 -0.28
CA LEU A 87 -5.73 17.91 -0.08
C LEU A 87 -4.84 18.02 1.15
N THR A 88 -4.99 17.11 2.12
CA THR A 88 -4.24 17.10 3.38
C THR A 88 -3.89 15.69 3.83
N GLY A 89 -3.18 15.57 4.96
CA GLY A 89 -2.97 14.33 5.69
C GLY A 89 -2.13 13.28 4.98
N GLY A 90 -1.30 13.67 4.00
CA GLY A 90 -0.52 12.73 3.19
C GLY A 90 -1.32 12.11 2.06
N THR A 91 -2.34 12.81 1.56
CA THR A 91 -3.15 12.35 0.41
C THR A 91 -2.31 12.16 -0.84
N SER A 92 -2.48 11.02 -1.52
CA SER A 92 -1.80 10.72 -2.78
C SER A 92 -2.80 10.61 -3.94
N ILE A 93 -2.51 11.29 -5.07
CA ILE A 93 -3.35 11.32 -6.27
C ILE A 93 -2.60 10.67 -7.44
N GLY A 94 -3.14 9.57 -7.92
CA GLY A 94 -2.56 8.73 -8.98
C GLY A 94 -2.73 9.32 -10.38
N ALA A 95 -2.04 8.70 -11.34
CA ALA A 95 -2.01 9.13 -12.74
C ALA A 95 -3.41 9.19 -13.38
N GLY A 96 -3.73 10.29 -14.06
CA GLY A 96 -5.00 10.48 -14.75
C GLY A 96 -6.23 10.53 -13.85
N ALA A 97 -6.06 10.60 -12.53
CA ALA A 97 -7.17 10.83 -11.61
C ALA A 97 -7.72 12.25 -11.76
N GLN A 98 -9.00 12.41 -11.49
CA GLN A 98 -9.71 13.70 -11.59
C GLN A 98 -10.32 14.05 -10.23
N ILE A 99 -10.01 15.23 -9.73
CA ILE A 99 -10.54 15.76 -8.47
C ILE A 99 -11.32 17.03 -8.74
N GLY A 100 -12.61 16.99 -8.49
CA GLY A 100 -13.55 18.07 -8.79
C GLY A 100 -13.49 19.23 -7.81
N ALA A 101 -14.11 20.33 -8.22
CA ALA A 101 -14.14 21.59 -7.48
C ALA A 101 -14.67 21.44 -6.06
N GLY A 102 -13.99 22.06 -5.09
CA GLY A 102 -14.40 22.04 -3.69
C GLY A 102 -14.35 20.67 -3.01
N ALA A 103 -13.76 19.66 -3.63
CA ALA A 103 -13.55 18.36 -2.99
C ALA A 103 -12.53 18.48 -1.84
N ILE A 104 -12.75 17.76 -0.75
CA ILE A 104 -11.86 17.73 0.41
C ILE A 104 -11.42 16.30 0.64
N LEU A 105 -10.11 16.06 0.58
CA LEU A 105 -9.50 14.76 0.77
C LEU A 105 -8.43 14.83 1.87
N ASP A 106 -8.66 14.11 2.95
CA ASP A 106 -7.72 13.99 4.07
C ASP A 106 -7.22 12.56 4.25
N ASN A 107 -5.92 12.36 4.20
CA ASN A 107 -5.29 11.05 4.32
C ASN A 107 -5.90 10.00 3.37
N CYS A 108 -6.06 10.35 2.10
CA CYS A 108 -6.66 9.50 1.08
C CYS A 108 -5.60 8.94 0.11
N ILE A 109 -5.88 7.74 -0.40
CA ILE A 109 -5.11 7.13 -1.49
C ILE A 109 -6.03 7.05 -2.71
N VAL A 110 -5.75 7.85 -3.74
CA VAL A 110 -6.53 7.89 -4.98
C VAL A 110 -5.72 7.25 -6.09
N SER A 111 -6.14 6.07 -6.55
CA SER A 111 -5.44 5.33 -7.60
C SER A 111 -5.65 5.94 -8.99
N ALA A 112 -4.90 5.42 -9.96
CA ALA A 112 -4.92 5.91 -11.33
C ALA A 112 -6.34 5.91 -11.94
N GLY A 113 -6.69 7.01 -12.63
CA GLY A 113 -7.97 7.16 -13.33
C GLY A 113 -9.21 7.24 -12.45
N ALA A 114 -9.07 7.30 -11.13
CA ALA A 114 -10.23 7.50 -10.25
C ALA A 114 -10.78 8.92 -10.39
N ILE A 115 -12.08 9.06 -10.17
CA ILE A 115 -12.81 10.33 -10.32
C ILE A 115 -13.50 10.66 -9.00
N VAL A 116 -13.17 11.83 -8.47
CA VAL A 116 -13.87 12.43 -7.34
C VAL A 116 -14.64 13.64 -7.85
N LYS A 117 -15.96 13.55 -7.84
CA LYS A 117 -16.83 14.65 -8.33
C LYS A 117 -16.84 15.83 -7.36
N PRO A 118 -17.33 17.02 -7.80
CA PRO A 118 -17.29 18.24 -6.99
C PRO A 118 -17.94 18.09 -5.61
N GLY A 119 -17.37 18.79 -4.62
CA GLY A 119 -17.91 18.86 -3.27
C GLY A 119 -17.84 17.57 -2.45
N ALA A 120 -17.22 16.52 -2.94
CA ALA A 120 -17.05 15.29 -2.17
C ALA A 120 -16.07 15.47 -0.99
N HIS A 121 -16.35 14.83 0.13
CA HIS A 121 -15.54 14.86 1.35
C HIS A 121 -15.08 13.45 1.70
N LEU A 122 -13.77 13.22 1.64
CA LEU A 122 -13.18 11.91 1.87
C LEU A 122 -12.14 11.99 2.99
N THR A 123 -12.23 11.08 3.94
CA THR A 123 -11.26 10.91 5.01
C THR A 123 -10.81 9.46 5.07
N ARG A 124 -9.52 9.20 5.15
CA ARG A 124 -8.91 7.86 5.22
C ARG A 124 -9.57 6.88 4.25
N THR A 125 -9.74 7.32 3.00
CA THR A 125 -10.44 6.56 1.95
C THR A 125 -9.47 6.14 0.85
N PHE A 126 -9.54 4.86 0.48
CA PHE A 126 -8.81 4.30 -0.64
C PHE A 126 -9.74 4.19 -1.85
N LEU A 127 -9.43 4.89 -2.93
CA LEU A 127 -10.09 4.75 -4.22
C LEU A 127 -9.25 3.87 -5.14
N ALA A 128 -9.79 2.72 -5.51
CA ALA A 128 -9.17 1.85 -6.50
C ALA A 128 -9.15 2.50 -7.90
N SER A 129 -8.40 1.92 -8.83
CA SER A 129 -8.30 2.42 -10.19
C SER A 129 -9.67 2.57 -10.84
N ALA A 130 -9.90 3.70 -11.48
CA ALA A 130 -11.16 4.06 -12.16
C ALA A 130 -12.41 4.07 -11.25
N ALA A 131 -12.26 4.07 -9.94
CA ALA A 131 -13.39 4.27 -9.01
C ALA A 131 -13.99 5.66 -9.18
N VAL A 132 -15.29 5.78 -8.97
CA VAL A 132 -16.02 7.05 -9.08
C VAL A 132 -16.70 7.37 -7.77
N VAL A 133 -16.45 8.56 -7.26
CA VAL A 133 -17.13 9.15 -6.09
C VAL A 133 -18.09 10.21 -6.60
N ASP A 134 -19.36 10.13 -6.17
CA ASP A 134 -20.40 11.04 -6.61
C ASP A 134 -20.28 12.43 -5.96
N GLU A 135 -20.94 13.41 -6.59
CA GLU A 135 -20.97 14.80 -6.16
C GLU A 135 -21.51 14.93 -4.73
N GLY A 136 -20.80 15.68 -3.90
CA GLY A 136 -21.15 15.93 -2.50
C GLY A 136 -21.11 14.69 -1.59
N ALA A 137 -20.68 13.54 -2.09
CA ALA A 137 -20.60 12.32 -1.27
C ALA A 137 -19.61 12.49 -0.12
N THR A 138 -19.94 11.91 1.03
CA THR A 138 -19.05 11.91 2.20
C THR A 138 -18.71 10.48 2.59
N TYR A 139 -17.42 10.17 2.65
CA TYR A 139 -16.92 8.86 3.04
C TYR A 139 -15.75 8.97 4.02
N GLU A 140 -15.79 8.12 5.02
CA GLU A 140 -14.73 7.94 6.00
C GLU A 140 -14.46 6.45 6.16
N ASP A 141 -13.15 6.09 6.23
CA ASP A 141 -12.68 4.71 6.40
C ASP A 141 -13.29 3.76 5.34
N ARG A 142 -13.12 4.11 4.05
CA ARG A 142 -13.69 3.34 2.94
C ARG A 142 -12.65 2.88 1.93
N TYR A 143 -12.88 1.67 1.44
CA TYR A 143 -12.32 1.17 0.19
C TYR A 143 -13.40 1.21 -0.88
N ILE A 144 -13.14 1.92 -1.97
CA ILE A 144 -14.10 2.10 -3.08
C ILE A 144 -13.49 1.55 -4.36
N SER A 145 -14.15 0.57 -4.98
CA SER A 145 -13.73 -0.07 -6.24
C SER A 145 -14.95 -0.40 -7.10
N GLY A 146 -15.09 0.23 -8.25
CA GLY A 146 -16.26 0.02 -9.12
C GLY A 146 -17.57 0.25 -8.36
N SER A 147 -18.36 -0.81 -8.21
CA SER A 147 -19.61 -0.79 -7.44
C SER A 147 -19.44 -1.12 -5.95
N GLU A 148 -18.24 -1.48 -5.51
CA GLU A 148 -17.96 -1.86 -4.12
C GLU A 148 -17.62 -0.64 -3.27
N ASN A 149 -18.21 -0.59 -2.08
CA ASN A 149 -17.93 0.41 -1.05
C ASN A 149 -17.85 -0.30 0.29
N LEU A 150 -16.65 -0.70 0.67
CA LEU A 150 -16.37 -1.54 1.83
C LEU A 150 -15.77 -0.73 2.97
N PRO A 151 -16.12 -1.01 4.24
CA PRO A 151 -15.47 -0.37 5.38
C PRO A 151 -14.00 -0.83 5.47
N ILE A 152 -13.11 0.10 5.81
CA ILE A 152 -11.75 -0.22 6.22
C ILE A 152 -11.75 -0.32 7.74
N ILE A 153 -11.18 -1.41 8.26
CA ILE A 153 -11.00 -1.62 9.70
C ILE A 153 -9.50 -1.44 9.99
N PHE A 154 -9.17 -0.45 10.82
CA PHE A 154 -7.80 -0.12 11.23
C PHE A 154 -7.36 -0.87 12.48
#